data_4ca74f73d466c7747af705be630fa858
#
_entry.id   4ca74f73d466c7747af705be630fa858
#
_cell.length_a   1.000
_cell.length_b   1.000
_cell.length_c   1.000
_cell.angle_alpha   90.00
_cell.angle_beta   90.00
_cell.angle_gamma   90.00
#
_symmetry.space_group_name_H-M   'P 1'
#
loop_
_entity.id
_entity.type
_entity.pdbx_description
1 polymer ?
#
loop_
_entity_poly.entity_id
_entity_poly.type
_entity_poly.pdbx_seq_one_letter_code
_entity_poly.pdbx_strand_id
1 'polypeptide(L)'
;SIGKRLAARLNLPFVDADTAIEEAAGMTISEMFERFGEAHFRDGERRVIARLIDGTPKVIATGGGAFMNDETRALILERTLSVWLDADVATLVDRVRRRGSRPLLKGKDPGAVLTALAAVRNPVYAQARIRVASKPGPHHETVDAIVNSLAAANAEEAAQ
;
A
#
# COMPACT_ATOMS: atom_id res chain seq x y z
N SER A 1 8.38 -9.22 1.56
CA SER A 1 7.47 -8.10 1.76
C SER A 1 6.82 -8.14 3.14
N ILE A 2 6.57 -6.99 3.70
CA ILE A 2 5.96 -6.85 5.03
C ILE A 2 4.55 -7.42 5.04
N GLY A 3 3.75 -7.13 4.03
CA GLY A 3 2.37 -7.60 3.95
C GLY A 3 2.26 -9.11 3.93
N LYS A 4 3.11 -9.77 3.17
CA LYS A 4 3.14 -11.22 3.08
C LYS A 4 3.52 -11.88 4.42
N ARG A 5 4.50 -11.30 5.12
CA ARG A 5 4.91 -11.77 6.44
C ARG A 5 3.83 -11.53 7.50
N LEU A 6 3.14 -10.38 7.41
CA LEU A 6 2.02 -10.08 8.28
C LEU A 6 0.88 -11.09 8.11
N ALA A 7 0.54 -11.39 6.86
CA ALA A 7 -0.50 -12.38 6.56
C ALA A 7 -0.16 -13.75 7.14
N ALA A 8 1.09 -14.19 6.98
CA ALA A 8 1.55 -15.45 7.55
C ALA A 8 1.45 -15.45 9.08
N ARG A 9 1.84 -14.34 9.72
CA ARG A 9 1.78 -14.17 11.17
C ARG A 9 0.34 -14.22 11.70
N LEU A 10 -0.60 -13.63 10.95
CA LEU A 10 -2.02 -13.60 11.30
C LEU A 10 -2.79 -14.84 10.83
N ASN A 11 -2.14 -15.72 10.08
CA ASN A 11 -2.76 -16.89 9.46
C ASN A 11 -3.92 -16.48 8.54
N LEU A 12 -3.68 -15.45 7.72
CA LEU A 12 -4.64 -14.93 6.75
C LEU A 12 -4.10 -15.03 5.33
N PRO A 13 -4.99 -15.07 4.33
CA PRO A 13 -4.57 -14.95 2.93
C PRO A 13 -3.90 -13.60 2.68
N PHE A 14 -2.94 -13.58 1.75
CA PHE A 14 -2.29 -12.37 1.28
C PHE A 14 -2.64 -12.10 -0.17
N VAL A 15 -2.97 -10.86 -0.49
CA VAL A 15 -3.20 -10.41 -1.87
C VAL A 15 -2.39 -9.16 -2.14
N ASP A 16 -1.61 -9.17 -3.21
CA ASP A 16 -0.95 -7.98 -3.72
C ASP A 16 -1.86 -7.34 -4.77
N ALA A 17 -2.31 -6.13 -4.51
CA ALA A 17 -3.24 -5.44 -5.41
C ALA A 17 -2.63 -5.19 -6.79
N ASP A 18 -1.33 -4.87 -6.86
CA ASP A 18 -0.65 -4.66 -8.15
C ASP A 18 -0.68 -5.94 -9.00
N THR A 19 -0.40 -7.08 -8.40
CA THR A 19 -0.48 -8.37 -9.07
C THR A 19 -1.89 -8.66 -9.55
N ALA A 20 -2.90 -8.41 -8.72
CA ALA A 20 -4.31 -8.61 -9.08
C ALA A 20 -4.73 -7.70 -10.24
N ILE A 21 -4.23 -6.47 -10.27
CA ILE A 21 -4.50 -5.52 -11.36
C ILE A 21 -3.88 -6.02 -12.67
N GLU A 22 -2.63 -6.45 -12.64
CA GLU A 22 -1.95 -6.98 -13.83
C GLU A 22 -2.64 -8.23 -14.36
N GLU A 23 -3.07 -9.13 -13.49
CA GLU A 23 -3.81 -10.33 -13.89
C GLU A 23 -5.15 -9.98 -14.53
N ALA A 24 -5.89 -9.03 -13.95
CA ALA A 24 -7.17 -8.59 -14.48
C ALA A 24 -7.04 -7.91 -15.84
N ALA A 25 -5.98 -7.15 -16.05
CA ALA A 25 -5.74 -6.39 -17.28
C ALA A 25 -5.07 -7.23 -18.38
N GLY A 26 -4.37 -8.31 -18.01
CA GLY A 26 -3.58 -9.09 -18.95
C GLY A 26 -2.35 -8.35 -19.46
N MET A 27 -1.86 -7.37 -18.72
CA MET A 27 -0.68 -6.58 -19.06
C MET A 27 -0.02 -6.02 -17.80
N THR A 28 1.21 -5.52 -17.94
CA THR A 28 1.90 -4.90 -16.81
C THR A 28 1.36 -3.50 -16.51
N ILE A 29 1.59 -3.03 -15.29
CA ILE A 29 1.23 -1.68 -14.89
C ILE A 29 1.92 -0.64 -15.78
N SER A 30 3.20 -0.85 -16.10
CA SER A 30 3.93 0.02 -17.03
C SER A 30 3.24 0.13 -18.39
N GLU A 31 2.78 -1.00 -18.92
CA GLU A 31 2.04 -1.01 -20.20
C GLU A 31 0.70 -0.26 -20.09
N MET A 32 0.01 -0.41 -18.95
CA MET A 32 -1.25 0.32 -18.73
C MET A 32 -1.04 1.83 -18.72
N PHE A 33 0.01 2.30 -18.04
CA PHE A 33 0.36 3.73 -18.03
C PHE A 33 0.70 4.24 -19.42
N GLU A 34 1.49 3.49 -20.20
CA GLU A 34 1.88 3.88 -21.54
C GLU A 34 0.70 3.93 -22.53
N ARG A 35 -0.19 2.92 -22.45
CA ARG A 35 -1.31 2.79 -23.39
C ARG A 35 -2.52 3.64 -23.04
N PHE A 36 -2.83 3.78 -21.75
CA PHE A 36 -4.10 4.35 -21.31
C PHE A 36 -3.95 5.54 -20.37
N GLY A 37 -2.77 5.78 -19.82
CA GLY A 37 -2.51 6.86 -18.89
C GLY A 37 -2.91 6.58 -17.44
N GLU A 38 -2.56 7.51 -16.57
CA GLU A 38 -2.73 7.34 -15.12
C GLU A 38 -4.19 7.30 -14.70
N ALA A 39 -5.05 8.17 -15.25
CA ALA A 39 -6.46 8.22 -14.86
C ALA A 39 -7.17 6.88 -15.12
N HIS A 40 -6.92 6.27 -16.28
CA HIS A 40 -7.47 4.97 -16.62
C HIS A 40 -6.96 3.89 -15.67
N PHE A 41 -5.66 3.91 -15.35
CA PHE A 41 -5.07 2.97 -14.40
C PHE A 41 -5.70 3.12 -13.02
N ARG A 42 -5.88 4.35 -12.52
CA ARG A 42 -6.48 4.58 -11.19
C ARG A 42 -7.93 4.09 -11.13
N ASP A 43 -8.69 4.24 -12.19
CA ASP A 43 -10.05 3.71 -12.25
C ASP A 43 -10.07 2.18 -12.18
N GLY A 44 -9.20 1.51 -12.93
CA GLY A 44 -9.04 0.06 -12.88
C GLY A 44 -8.56 -0.43 -11.53
N GLU A 45 -7.60 0.26 -10.93
CA GLU A 45 -7.09 -0.02 -9.58
C GLU A 45 -8.20 0.04 -8.54
N ARG A 46 -9.03 1.08 -8.59
CA ARG A 46 -10.17 1.23 -7.69
C ARG A 46 -11.14 0.05 -7.80
N ARG A 47 -11.46 -0.37 -9.01
CA ARG A 47 -12.36 -1.50 -9.25
C ARG A 47 -11.80 -2.81 -8.70
N VAL A 48 -10.52 -3.06 -8.91
CA VAL A 48 -9.86 -4.27 -8.40
C VAL A 48 -9.83 -4.26 -6.87
N ILE A 49 -9.45 -3.16 -6.26
CA ILE A 49 -9.43 -3.04 -4.79
C ILE A 49 -10.85 -3.22 -4.22
N ALA A 50 -11.86 -2.63 -4.83
CA ALA A 50 -13.25 -2.82 -4.40
C ALA A 50 -13.66 -4.29 -4.42
N ARG A 51 -13.24 -5.04 -5.44
CA ARG A 51 -13.50 -6.47 -5.54
C ARG A 51 -12.77 -7.28 -4.48
N LEU A 52 -11.52 -6.89 -4.16
CA LEU A 52 -10.72 -7.58 -3.15
C LEU A 52 -11.29 -7.39 -1.74
N ILE A 53 -11.95 -6.27 -1.47
CA ILE A 53 -12.60 -5.99 -0.19
C ILE A 53 -13.99 -6.62 -0.20
N ASP A 54 -14.05 -7.91 0.03
CA ASP A 54 -15.28 -8.71 -0.08
C ASP A 54 -15.84 -9.18 1.26
N GLY A 55 -15.33 -8.65 2.37
CA GLY A 55 -15.73 -9.03 3.72
C GLY A 55 -15.00 -10.25 4.29
N THR A 56 -14.22 -10.95 3.46
CA THR A 56 -13.40 -12.07 3.93
C THR A 56 -12.08 -11.54 4.51
N PRO A 57 -11.68 -11.96 5.72
CA PRO A 57 -10.41 -11.50 6.31
C PRO A 57 -9.21 -11.84 5.43
N LYS A 58 -8.39 -10.85 5.14
CA LYS A 58 -7.16 -10.99 4.35
C LYS A 58 -6.26 -9.77 4.55
N VAL A 59 -5.01 -9.92 4.20
CA VAL A 59 -4.07 -8.80 4.13
C VAL A 59 -3.94 -8.38 2.67
N ILE A 60 -4.20 -7.12 2.38
CA ILE A 60 -4.10 -6.54 1.04
C ILE A 60 -2.95 -5.52 1.04
N ALA A 61 -1.96 -5.73 0.19
CA ALA A 61 -0.91 -4.74 -0.04
C ALA A 61 -1.26 -3.93 -1.29
N THR A 62 -1.17 -2.61 -1.19
CA THR A 62 -1.45 -1.72 -2.31
C THR A 62 -0.21 -0.92 -2.70
N GLY A 63 -0.18 -0.44 -3.93
CA GLY A 63 0.80 0.55 -4.36
C GLY A 63 0.55 1.90 -3.68
N GLY A 64 1.59 2.73 -3.65
CA GLY A 64 1.56 4.01 -2.92
C GLY A 64 0.55 5.02 -3.43
N GLY A 65 0.16 4.94 -4.70
CA GLY A 65 -0.79 5.88 -5.30
C GLY A 65 -2.26 5.54 -5.07
N ALA A 66 -2.58 4.32 -4.65
CA ALA A 66 -3.98 3.89 -4.48
C ALA A 66 -4.73 4.75 -3.47
N PHE A 67 -4.11 5.04 -2.35
CA PHE A 67 -4.71 5.83 -1.27
C PHE A 67 -4.88 7.31 -1.62
N MET A 68 -4.23 7.78 -2.68
CA MET A 68 -4.34 9.16 -3.15
C MET A 68 -5.62 9.41 -3.94
N ASN A 69 -6.25 8.38 -4.48
CA ASN A 69 -7.54 8.49 -5.14
C ASN A 69 -8.65 8.62 -4.09
N ASP A 70 -9.46 9.66 -4.19
CA ASP A 70 -10.48 9.98 -3.19
C ASP A 70 -11.48 8.83 -2.99
N GLU A 71 -11.95 8.22 -4.06
CA GLU A 71 -12.93 7.13 -3.99
C GLU A 71 -12.31 5.85 -3.40
N THR A 72 -11.10 5.52 -3.82
CA THR A 72 -10.37 4.36 -3.28
C THR A 72 -10.07 4.55 -1.80
N ARG A 73 -9.63 5.75 -1.41
CA ARG A 73 -9.36 6.07 0.00
C ARG A 73 -10.61 5.94 0.86
N ALA A 74 -11.73 6.48 0.39
CA ALA A 74 -13.00 6.37 1.13
C ALA A 74 -13.40 4.91 1.35
N LEU A 75 -13.26 4.08 0.32
CA LEU A 75 -13.54 2.65 0.40
C LEU A 75 -12.65 1.95 1.41
N ILE A 76 -11.35 2.22 1.37
CA ILE A 76 -10.37 1.62 2.29
C ILE A 76 -10.66 2.04 3.73
N LEU A 77 -10.88 3.33 3.97
CA LEU A 77 -11.13 3.85 5.32
C LEU A 77 -12.44 3.30 5.91
N GLU A 78 -13.46 3.15 5.09
CA GLU A 78 -14.77 2.67 5.54
C GLU A 78 -14.81 1.17 5.79
N ARG A 79 -14.14 0.37 4.94
CA ARG A 79 -14.36 -1.08 4.89
C ARG A 79 -13.18 -1.93 5.34
N THR A 80 -12.05 -1.31 5.67
CA THR A 80 -10.85 -2.04 6.09
C THR A 80 -10.20 -1.39 7.31
N LEU A 81 -9.26 -2.12 7.91
CA LEU A 81 -8.36 -1.57 8.91
C LEU A 81 -7.09 -1.13 8.18
N SER A 82 -7.01 0.17 7.88
CA SER A 82 -5.94 0.74 7.06
C SER A 82 -4.66 0.94 7.86
N VAL A 83 -3.53 0.53 7.27
CA VAL A 83 -2.21 0.66 7.88
C VAL A 83 -1.29 1.44 6.95
N TRP A 84 -0.71 2.52 7.45
CA TRP A 84 0.33 3.27 6.76
C TRP A 84 1.69 2.85 7.29
N LEU A 85 2.53 2.33 6.38
CA LEU A 85 3.93 2.04 6.68
C LEU A 85 4.73 3.29 6.37
N ASP A 86 5.04 4.05 7.42
CA ASP A 86 5.76 5.32 7.31
C ASP A 86 7.27 5.07 7.31
N ALA A 87 7.88 5.16 6.13
CA ALA A 87 9.31 4.98 5.94
C ALA A 87 9.96 6.29 5.51
N ASP A 88 11.21 6.53 5.94
CA ASP A 88 11.94 7.68 5.47
C ASP A 88 12.33 7.54 3.99
N VAL A 89 12.74 8.67 3.38
CA VAL A 89 13.07 8.69 1.95
C VAL A 89 14.23 7.75 1.62
N ALA A 90 15.25 7.67 2.47
CA ALA A 90 16.41 6.79 2.25
C ALA A 90 15.99 5.33 2.19
N THR A 91 15.11 4.90 3.09
CA THR A 91 14.55 3.54 3.10
C THR A 91 13.73 3.27 1.84
N LEU A 92 12.91 4.23 1.41
CA LEU A 92 12.10 4.12 0.20
C LEU A 92 12.97 4.02 -1.06
N VAL A 93 14.03 4.81 -1.15
CA VAL A 93 14.99 4.74 -2.26
C VAL A 93 15.63 3.36 -2.36
N ASP A 94 16.08 2.83 -1.23
CA ASP A 94 16.69 1.50 -1.17
C ASP A 94 15.72 0.41 -1.64
N ARG A 95 14.47 0.46 -1.20
CA ARG A 95 13.43 -0.50 -1.60
C ARG A 95 13.11 -0.43 -3.08
N VAL A 96 13.02 0.77 -3.64
CA VAL A 96 12.73 0.97 -5.07
C VAL A 96 13.86 0.41 -5.92
N ARG A 97 15.14 0.62 -5.52
CA ARG A 97 16.30 0.08 -6.23
C ARG A 97 16.28 -1.45 -6.28
N ARG A 98 15.82 -2.10 -5.20
CA ARG A 98 15.75 -3.56 -5.14
C ARG A 98 14.62 -4.17 -5.95
N ARG A 99 13.53 -3.42 -6.17
CA ARG A 99 12.35 -3.89 -6.90
C ARG A 99 12.40 -3.60 -8.41
N GLY A 100 13.39 -2.86 -8.86
CA GLY A 100 13.45 -2.38 -10.23
C GLY A 100 12.68 -1.07 -10.42
N SER A 101 12.53 -0.64 -11.66
CA SER A 101 11.95 0.67 -11.95
C SER A 101 10.43 0.69 -11.84
N ARG A 102 9.90 1.75 -11.24
CA ARG A 102 8.48 2.10 -11.26
C ARG A 102 8.25 3.16 -12.34
N PRO A 103 7.06 3.21 -12.99
CA PRO A 103 6.79 4.17 -14.05
C PRO A 103 7.06 5.63 -13.67
N LEU A 104 6.69 6.03 -12.46
CA LEU A 104 6.87 7.40 -11.97
C LEU A 104 8.33 7.78 -11.73
N LEU A 105 9.23 6.81 -11.59
CA LEU A 105 10.64 7.05 -11.27
C LEU A 105 11.55 6.89 -12.49
N LYS A 106 11.03 6.45 -13.62
CA LYS A 106 11.81 6.19 -14.82
C LYS A 106 12.51 7.46 -15.32
N GLY A 107 13.85 7.41 -15.43
CA GLY A 107 14.66 8.52 -15.92
C GLY A 107 14.82 9.68 -14.94
N LYS A 108 14.46 9.51 -13.66
CA LYS A 108 14.53 10.55 -12.64
C LYS A 108 15.38 10.12 -11.45
N ASP A 109 15.87 11.11 -10.67
CA ASP A 109 16.54 10.84 -9.41
C ASP A 109 15.52 10.31 -8.38
N PRO A 110 15.66 9.05 -7.90
CA PRO A 110 14.71 8.48 -6.95
C PRO A 110 14.55 9.28 -5.66
N GLY A 111 15.62 9.82 -5.12
CA GLY A 111 15.57 10.61 -3.89
C GLY A 111 14.73 11.86 -4.02
N ALA A 112 14.92 12.62 -5.11
CA ALA A 112 14.16 13.83 -5.38
C ALA A 112 12.69 13.54 -5.60
N VAL A 113 12.38 12.51 -6.41
CA VAL A 113 11.00 12.11 -6.70
C VAL A 113 10.28 11.65 -5.44
N LEU A 114 10.91 10.79 -4.63
CA LEU A 114 10.29 10.27 -3.43
C LEU A 114 10.10 11.34 -2.36
N THR A 115 11.03 12.32 -2.25
CA THR A 115 10.85 13.45 -1.35
C THR A 115 9.64 14.29 -1.74
N ALA A 116 9.49 14.59 -3.03
CA ALA A 116 8.35 15.35 -3.54
C ALA A 116 7.04 14.57 -3.33
N LEU A 117 7.04 13.28 -3.62
CA LEU A 117 5.86 12.44 -3.39
C LEU A 117 5.48 12.37 -1.92
N ALA A 118 6.45 12.24 -1.01
CA ALA A 118 6.19 12.20 0.43
C ALA A 118 5.54 13.50 0.91
N ALA A 119 5.99 14.66 0.40
CA ALA A 119 5.40 15.94 0.76
C ALA A 119 3.91 16.02 0.40
N VAL A 120 3.49 15.41 -0.71
CA VAL A 120 2.11 15.37 -1.18
C VAL A 120 1.32 14.25 -0.52
N ARG A 121 1.92 13.07 -0.41
CA ARG A 121 1.22 11.85 0.02
C ARG A 121 1.10 11.69 1.53
N ASN A 122 2.13 12.06 2.30
CA ASN A 122 2.13 11.83 3.75
C ASN A 122 0.96 12.49 4.49
N PRO A 123 0.53 13.73 4.15
CA PRO A 123 -0.66 14.31 4.77
C PRO A 123 -1.93 13.49 4.52
N VAL A 124 -2.02 12.84 3.35
CA VAL A 124 -3.15 11.98 3.00
C VAL A 124 -3.02 10.62 3.70
N TYR A 125 -1.83 10.04 3.70
CA TYR A 125 -1.56 8.77 4.40
C TYR A 125 -1.84 8.87 5.90
N ALA A 126 -1.67 10.06 6.49
CA ALA A 126 -1.97 10.30 7.89
C ALA A 126 -3.45 10.07 8.24
N GLN A 127 -4.34 9.98 7.27
CA GLN A 127 -5.74 9.61 7.47
C GLN A 127 -5.92 8.12 7.75
N ALA A 128 -4.92 7.27 7.47
CA ALA A 128 -4.99 5.86 7.78
C ALA A 128 -5.18 5.65 9.29
N ARG A 129 -5.91 4.62 9.65
CA ARG A 129 -6.22 4.35 11.05
C ARG A 129 -4.99 4.02 11.89
N ILE A 130 -4.05 3.30 11.31
CA ILE A 130 -2.83 2.86 11.98
C ILE A 130 -1.63 3.39 11.23
N ARG A 131 -0.69 3.98 11.97
CA ARG A 131 0.62 4.38 11.44
C ARG A 131 1.69 3.57 12.14
N VAL A 132 2.55 2.93 11.35
CA VAL A 132 3.69 2.17 11.85
C VAL A 132 4.94 2.66 11.17
N ALA A 133 5.95 3.02 11.96
CA ALA A 133 7.25 3.41 11.42
C ALA A 133 7.94 2.18 10.84
N SER A 134 8.29 2.25 9.57
CA SER A 134 9.01 1.19 8.87
C SER A 134 10.48 1.56 8.78
N LYS A 135 11.31 0.83 9.52
CA LYS A 135 12.75 1.11 9.63
C LYS A 135 13.56 0.19 8.72
N PRO A 136 14.78 0.58 8.33
CA PRO A 136 15.74 -0.36 7.74
C PRO A 136 16.01 -1.50 8.72
N GLY A 137 16.21 -2.71 8.21
CA GLY A 137 16.52 -3.86 9.05
C GLY A 137 15.51 -4.98 8.92
N PRO A 138 15.46 -5.91 9.89
CA PRO A 138 14.60 -7.08 9.80
C PRO A 138 13.11 -6.70 9.75
N HIS A 139 12.39 -7.29 8.83
CA HIS A 139 10.96 -7.03 8.66
C HIS A 139 10.12 -7.46 9.86
N HIS A 140 10.60 -8.41 10.68
CA HIS A 140 9.83 -8.91 11.82
C HIS A 140 9.51 -7.82 12.84
N GLU A 141 10.38 -6.83 13.01
CA GLU A 141 10.13 -5.72 13.94
C GLU A 141 8.94 -4.86 13.47
N THR A 142 8.86 -4.57 12.18
CA THR A 142 7.74 -3.85 11.61
C THR A 142 6.46 -4.68 11.69
N VAL A 143 6.53 -5.96 11.41
CA VAL A 143 5.38 -6.88 11.53
C VAL A 143 4.88 -6.93 12.96
N ASP A 144 5.76 -7.05 13.95
CA ASP A 144 5.39 -7.04 15.37
C ASP A 144 4.69 -5.73 15.75
N ALA A 145 5.20 -4.60 15.28
CA ALA A 145 4.57 -3.30 15.54
C ALA A 145 3.16 -3.22 14.94
N ILE A 146 2.96 -3.75 13.73
CA ILE A 146 1.63 -3.81 13.11
C ILE A 146 0.69 -4.69 13.92
N VAL A 147 1.13 -5.88 14.31
CA VAL A 147 0.31 -6.82 15.11
C VAL A 147 -0.12 -6.17 16.42
N ASN A 148 0.81 -5.50 17.11
CA ASN A 148 0.50 -4.81 18.37
C ASN A 148 -0.50 -3.68 18.15
N SER A 149 -0.37 -2.92 17.06
CA SER A 149 -1.30 -1.84 16.73
C SER A 149 -2.68 -2.37 16.35
N LEU A 150 -2.76 -3.50 15.66
CA LEU A 150 -4.03 -4.16 15.33
C LEU A 150 -4.75 -4.64 16.61
N ALA A 151 -4.01 -5.21 17.55
CA ALA A 151 -4.58 -5.66 18.83
C ALA A 151 -5.12 -4.47 19.63
N ALA A 152 -4.40 -3.36 19.66
CA ALA A 152 -4.85 -2.14 20.33
C ALA A 152 -6.11 -1.55 19.69
N ALA A 153 -6.17 -1.52 18.34
CA ALA A 153 -7.34 -1.03 17.61
C ALA A 153 -8.57 -1.91 17.85
N ASN A 154 -8.42 -3.22 17.88
CA ASN A 154 -9.51 -4.15 18.19
C ASN A 154 -10.00 -3.98 19.64
N ALA A 155 -9.10 -3.73 20.59
CA ALA A 155 -9.47 -3.48 21.98
C ALA A 155 -10.26 -2.17 22.11
N GLU A 156 -9.90 -1.11 21.38
CA GLU A 156 -10.63 0.14 21.35
C GLU A 156 -12.06 -0.05 20.81
N GLU A 157 -12.21 -0.81 19.72
CA GLU A 157 -13.52 -1.12 19.16
C GLU A 157 -14.39 -1.93 20.12
N ALA A 158 -13.81 -2.89 20.82
CA ALA A 158 -14.52 -3.71 21.80
C ALA A 158 -14.98 -2.89 23.01
N ALA A 159 -14.28 -1.79 23.35
CA ALA A 159 -14.61 -0.92 24.47
C ALA A 159 -15.73 0.09 24.14
N GLN A 160 -16.07 0.25 22.87
CA GLN A 160 -17.16 1.10 22.40
C GLN A 160 -18.46 0.30 22.34
#